data_f78901b2504ab31346e422fc022c3adb
#
_entry.id   f78901b2504ab31346e422fc022c3adb
#
_cell.length_a   1.000
_cell.length_b   1.000
_cell.length_c   1.000
_cell.angle_alpha   90.00
_cell.angle_beta   90.00
_cell.angle_gamma   90.00
#
_symmetry.space_group_name_H-M   'P 1'
#
loop_
_entity.id
_entity.type
_entity.pdbx_description
1 polymer ?
#
loop_
_entity_poly.entity_id
_entity_poly.type
_entity_poly.pdbx_seq_one_letter_code
_entity_poly.pdbx_strand_id
1 'polypeptide(L)'
;ASGAASAGAVTAESLSDPTLGYTVVSIPKDLDATQTKVLQDYVAYDKATWRVWSTRKGLDDALKRSTGTTRENIRNNYNKTTHYARPPISIGVSDVEVDADGNSAKVTVCYDRTRMTVVDENGNDVTKDSSQNKKEYLIDLVDGQSGDWLAESQTTLSSDECSTEQK
;
A
#
# COMPACT_ATOMS: atom_id res chain seq x y z
N ALA A 1 -33.83 -17.71 -13.88
CA ALA A 1 -33.23 -16.45 -13.46
C ALA A 1 -31.99 -16.76 -12.62
N SER A 2 -30.81 -16.72 -13.25
CA SER A 2 -29.52 -16.87 -12.55
C SER A 2 -29.21 -15.56 -11.86
N GLY A 3 -29.40 -15.51 -10.55
CA GLY A 3 -28.91 -14.42 -9.73
C GLY A 3 -27.38 -14.42 -9.77
N ALA A 4 -26.79 -13.48 -10.49
CA ALA A 4 -25.37 -13.18 -10.32
C ALA A 4 -25.16 -12.82 -8.85
N ALA A 5 -24.38 -13.62 -8.11
CA ALA A 5 -23.94 -13.27 -6.79
C ALA A 5 -23.16 -11.95 -6.92
N SER A 6 -23.72 -10.88 -6.37
CA SER A 6 -23.04 -9.61 -6.24
C SER A 6 -21.74 -9.88 -5.48
N ALA A 7 -20.59 -9.75 -6.15
CA ALA A 7 -19.30 -9.71 -5.46
C ALA A 7 -19.42 -8.60 -4.41
N GLY A 8 -19.24 -8.94 -3.11
CA GLY A 8 -19.41 -7.99 -2.02
C GLY A 8 -18.62 -6.70 -2.31
N ALA A 9 -19.25 -5.55 -2.11
CA ALA A 9 -18.62 -4.25 -2.33
C ALA A 9 -17.32 -4.17 -1.51
N VAL A 10 -16.23 -3.69 -2.14
CA VAL A 10 -14.97 -3.43 -1.46
C VAL A 10 -15.16 -2.26 -0.50
N THR A 11 -14.77 -2.44 0.75
CA THR A 11 -14.85 -1.42 1.80
C THR A 11 -13.47 -1.18 2.42
N ALA A 12 -13.28 -0.05 3.05
CA ALA A 12 -12.07 0.23 3.80
C ALA A 12 -11.80 -0.86 4.87
N GLU A 13 -12.84 -1.28 5.58
CA GLU A 13 -12.74 -2.36 6.57
C GLU A 13 -12.30 -3.69 5.94
N SER A 14 -12.87 -4.07 4.79
CA SER A 14 -12.52 -5.33 4.10
C SER A 14 -11.08 -5.35 3.59
N LEU A 15 -10.49 -4.20 3.35
CA LEU A 15 -9.10 -4.04 2.91
C LEU A 15 -8.10 -3.96 4.06
N SER A 16 -8.56 -3.68 5.28
CA SER A 16 -7.73 -3.60 6.48
C SER A 16 -7.26 -4.98 6.93
N ASP A 17 -6.17 -5.02 7.67
CA ASP A 17 -5.62 -6.24 8.27
C ASP A 17 -5.20 -5.98 9.73
N PRO A 18 -6.09 -6.26 10.69
CA PRO A 18 -5.80 -6.04 12.11
C PRO A 18 -4.60 -6.87 12.62
N THR A 19 -4.35 -8.03 12.03
CA THR A 19 -3.22 -8.89 12.42
C THR A 19 -1.88 -8.22 12.12
N LEU A 20 -1.82 -7.43 11.06
CA LEU A 20 -0.64 -6.65 10.69
C LEU A 20 -0.63 -5.25 11.31
N GLY A 21 -1.66 -4.86 12.06
CA GLY A 21 -1.84 -3.49 12.53
C GLY A 21 -1.95 -2.49 11.38
N TYR A 22 -2.55 -2.92 10.26
CA TYR A 22 -2.72 -2.16 9.03
C TYR A 22 -4.19 -1.76 8.86
N THR A 23 -4.45 -0.48 8.83
CA THR A 23 -5.81 0.06 8.72
C THR A 23 -5.97 0.88 7.45
N VAL A 24 -6.96 0.54 6.64
CA VAL A 24 -7.47 1.42 5.59
C VAL A 24 -8.58 2.27 6.19
N VAL A 25 -8.36 3.57 6.26
CA VAL A 25 -9.30 4.53 6.89
C VAL A 25 -10.37 4.95 5.90
N SER A 26 -9.98 5.22 4.66
CA SER A 26 -10.89 5.67 3.62
C SER A 26 -10.46 5.21 2.24
N ILE A 27 -11.45 5.07 1.35
CA ILE A 27 -11.28 4.76 -0.07
C ILE A 27 -12.21 5.66 -0.90
N PRO A 28 -11.91 5.90 -2.18
CA PRO A 28 -12.81 6.66 -3.05
C PRO A 28 -14.16 5.96 -3.20
N LYS A 29 -15.20 6.77 -3.43
CA LYS A 29 -16.56 6.30 -3.74
C LYS A 29 -16.71 6.09 -5.25
N ASP A 30 -17.73 5.33 -5.62
CA ASP A 30 -18.18 5.18 -7.01
C ASP A 30 -17.09 4.69 -7.99
N LEU A 31 -16.17 3.85 -7.52
CA LEU A 31 -15.18 3.20 -8.37
C LEU A 31 -15.84 2.21 -9.33
N ASP A 32 -15.45 2.24 -10.59
CA ASP A 32 -15.82 1.19 -11.54
C ASP A 32 -15.09 -0.13 -11.26
N ALA A 33 -15.38 -1.18 -12.04
CA ALA A 33 -14.81 -2.50 -11.81
C ALA A 33 -13.27 -2.52 -11.99
N THR A 34 -12.73 -1.77 -12.95
CA THR A 34 -11.29 -1.70 -13.19
C THR A 34 -10.59 -0.92 -12.08
N GLN A 35 -11.11 0.23 -11.70
CA GLN A 35 -10.59 1.01 -10.57
C GLN A 35 -10.62 0.23 -9.26
N THR A 36 -11.70 -0.53 -9.02
CA THR A 36 -11.82 -1.40 -7.86
C THR A 36 -10.72 -2.48 -7.85
N LYS A 37 -10.44 -3.10 -8.99
CA LYS A 37 -9.36 -4.09 -9.12
C LYS A 37 -7.99 -3.45 -8.87
N VAL A 38 -7.72 -2.26 -9.43
CA VAL A 38 -6.49 -1.50 -9.16
C VAL A 38 -6.32 -1.24 -7.67
N LEU A 39 -7.38 -0.77 -7.00
CA LEU A 39 -7.35 -0.51 -5.56
C LEU A 39 -7.05 -1.78 -4.76
N GLN A 40 -7.70 -2.90 -5.07
CA GLN A 40 -7.49 -4.18 -4.40
C GLN A 40 -6.04 -4.67 -4.56
N ASP A 41 -5.51 -4.60 -5.77
CA ASP A 41 -4.13 -5.05 -6.07
C ASP A 41 -3.09 -4.14 -5.43
N TYR A 42 -3.34 -2.81 -5.44
CA TYR A 42 -2.50 -1.86 -4.72
C TYR A 42 -2.45 -2.16 -3.21
N VAL A 43 -3.60 -2.34 -2.58
CA VAL A 43 -3.65 -2.65 -1.13
C VAL A 43 -3.01 -3.99 -0.83
N ALA A 44 -3.18 -4.99 -1.69
CA ALA A 44 -2.50 -6.29 -1.55
C ALA A 44 -0.97 -6.15 -1.64
N TYR A 45 -0.47 -5.33 -2.58
CA TYR A 45 0.94 -4.96 -2.67
C TYR A 45 1.42 -4.26 -1.39
N ASP A 46 0.68 -3.27 -0.93
CA ASP A 46 1.04 -2.45 0.23
C ASP A 46 1.10 -3.28 1.53
N LYS A 47 0.10 -4.14 1.75
CA LYS A 47 0.11 -5.10 2.86
C LYS A 47 1.27 -6.10 2.78
N ALA A 48 1.61 -6.57 1.58
CA ALA A 48 2.75 -7.47 1.39
C ALA A 48 4.07 -6.78 1.76
N THR A 49 4.26 -5.54 1.33
CA THR A 49 5.46 -4.76 1.71
C THR A 49 5.47 -4.43 3.20
N TRP A 50 4.34 -4.07 3.79
CA TRP A 50 4.24 -3.83 5.23
C TRP A 50 4.60 -5.08 6.04
N ARG A 51 4.15 -6.26 5.60
CA ARG A 51 4.55 -7.54 6.22
C ARG A 51 6.06 -7.74 6.19
N VAL A 52 6.71 -7.42 5.06
CA VAL A 52 8.19 -7.52 4.95
C VAL A 52 8.86 -6.62 5.99
N TRP A 53 8.41 -5.38 6.12
CA TRP A 53 9.03 -4.42 7.04
C TRP A 53 8.73 -4.72 8.52
N SER A 54 7.58 -5.30 8.81
CA SER A 54 7.18 -5.60 10.19
C SER A 54 7.65 -6.97 10.69
N THR A 55 7.87 -7.94 9.79
CA THR A 55 8.19 -9.32 10.16
C THR A 55 9.48 -9.86 9.53
N ARG A 56 10.04 -9.16 8.57
CA ARG A 56 11.14 -9.63 7.70
C ARG A 56 10.79 -10.88 6.88
N LYS A 57 9.51 -11.21 6.75
CA LYS A 57 9.00 -12.36 5.99
C LYS A 57 8.13 -11.91 4.81
N GLY A 58 7.95 -12.80 3.84
CA GLY A 58 7.06 -12.56 2.71
C GLY A 58 7.66 -11.70 1.60
N LEU A 59 8.99 -11.59 1.50
CA LEU A 59 9.67 -10.81 0.47
C LEU A 59 9.24 -11.23 -0.94
N ASP A 60 9.13 -12.54 -1.21
CA ASP A 60 8.75 -13.05 -2.53
C ASP A 60 7.34 -12.57 -2.97
N ASP A 61 6.39 -12.50 -2.04
CA ASP A 61 5.05 -12.01 -2.33
C ASP A 61 5.07 -10.50 -2.67
N ALA A 62 5.81 -9.70 -1.90
CA ALA A 62 5.99 -8.28 -2.20
C ALA A 62 6.66 -8.05 -3.56
N LEU A 63 7.67 -8.85 -3.90
CA LEU A 63 8.35 -8.76 -5.19
C LEU A 63 7.46 -9.19 -6.37
N LYS A 64 6.59 -10.19 -6.19
CA LYS A 64 5.63 -10.60 -7.22
C LYS A 64 4.58 -9.54 -7.52
N ARG A 65 4.23 -8.70 -6.54
CA ARG A 65 3.25 -7.61 -6.66
C ARG A 65 3.84 -6.29 -7.13
N SER A 66 5.13 -6.27 -7.45
CA SER A 66 5.86 -5.08 -7.85
C SER A 66 6.69 -5.33 -9.10
N THR A 67 7.07 -4.25 -9.76
CA THR A 67 7.99 -4.25 -10.91
C THR A 67 8.82 -2.97 -10.91
N GLY A 68 9.66 -2.78 -11.91
CA GLY A 68 10.42 -1.55 -12.11
C GLY A 68 11.21 -1.11 -10.86
N THR A 69 11.24 0.20 -10.64
CA THR A 69 11.99 0.81 -9.53
C THR A 69 11.45 0.41 -8.16
N THR A 70 10.14 0.16 -8.05
CA THR A 70 9.52 -0.29 -6.79
C THR A 70 10.10 -1.65 -6.36
N ARG A 71 10.17 -2.62 -7.27
CA ARG A 71 10.75 -3.94 -6.98
C ARG A 71 12.21 -3.85 -6.57
N GLU A 72 12.99 -3.04 -7.27
CA GLU A 72 14.41 -2.81 -6.95
C GLU A 72 14.58 -2.17 -5.56
N ASN A 73 13.77 -1.17 -5.24
CA ASN A 73 13.82 -0.49 -3.95
C ASN A 73 13.45 -1.42 -2.78
N ILE A 74 12.44 -2.28 -2.94
CA ILE A 74 12.10 -3.28 -1.93
C ILE A 74 13.28 -4.20 -1.67
N ARG A 75 13.89 -4.74 -2.71
CA ARG A 75 15.03 -5.65 -2.61
C ARG A 75 16.24 -4.98 -1.96
N ASN A 76 16.57 -3.77 -2.41
CA ASN A 76 17.71 -3.01 -1.91
C ASN A 76 17.52 -2.61 -0.44
N ASN A 77 16.34 -2.15 -0.06
CA ASN A 77 16.05 -1.78 1.33
C ASN A 77 16.04 -3.01 2.25
N TYR A 78 15.48 -4.13 1.78
CA TYR A 78 15.51 -5.38 2.54
C TYR A 78 16.94 -5.81 2.85
N ASN A 79 17.87 -5.68 1.90
CA ASN A 79 19.27 -6.07 2.09
C ASN A 79 20.08 -5.09 2.96
N LYS A 80 19.64 -3.83 3.06
CA LYS A 80 20.37 -2.77 3.79
C LYS A 80 20.02 -2.66 5.26
N THR A 81 18.88 -3.18 5.69
CA THR A 81 18.42 -3.03 7.08
C THR A 81 17.99 -4.35 7.68
N THR A 82 18.25 -4.48 8.98
CA THR A 82 17.76 -5.58 9.83
C THR A 82 16.65 -5.12 10.78
N HIS A 83 16.20 -3.87 10.64
CA HIS A 83 15.21 -3.28 11.51
C HIS A 83 13.80 -3.77 11.20
N TYR A 84 12.93 -3.70 12.20
CA TYR A 84 11.52 -4.05 12.12
C TYR A 84 10.66 -2.80 12.35
N ALA A 85 9.75 -2.51 11.43
CA ALA A 85 8.71 -1.53 11.68
C ALA A 85 7.63 -2.15 12.59
N ARG A 86 7.17 -1.40 13.57
CA ARG A 86 6.10 -1.83 14.49
C ARG A 86 4.82 -1.07 14.21
N PRO A 87 3.69 -1.75 14.16
CA PRO A 87 2.39 -1.12 13.95
C PRO A 87 2.06 -0.13 15.08
N PRO A 88 1.08 0.76 14.88
CA PRO A 88 0.12 0.77 13.78
C PRO A 88 0.57 1.60 12.57
N ILE A 89 0.03 1.27 11.41
CA ILE A 89 0.05 2.11 10.22
C ILE A 89 -1.38 2.28 9.70
N SER A 90 -1.70 3.46 9.21
CA SER A 90 -2.99 3.75 8.60
C SER A 90 -2.80 4.38 7.22
N ILE A 91 -3.68 4.04 6.29
CA ILE A 91 -3.70 4.65 4.97
C ILE A 91 -5.09 5.19 4.62
N GLY A 92 -5.12 6.22 3.79
CA GLY A 92 -6.32 6.69 3.12
C GLY A 92 -6.03 6.83 1.64
N VAL A 93 -6.82 6.16 0.80
CA VAL A 93 -6.73 6.30 -0.65
C VAL A 93 -7.69 7.39 -1.09
N SER A 94 -7.16 8.45 -1.71
CA SER A 94 -7.96 9.60 -2.13
C SER A 94 -8.39 9.52 -3.60
N ASP A 95 -7.62 8.82 -4.44
CA ASP A 95 -7.91 8.73 -5.86
C ASP A 95 -7.37 7.45 -6.49
N VAL A 96 -8.08 6.95 -7.50
CA VAL A 96 -7.68 5.82 -8.36
C VAL A 96 -8.01 6.20 -9.79
N GLU A 97 -6.99 6.42 -10.60
CA GLU A 97 -7.11 6.71 -12.03
C GLU A 97 -6.63 5.54 -12.87
N VAL A 98 -7.33 5.24 -13.95
CA VAL A 98 -6.90 4.26 -14.96
C VAL A 98 -6.74 5.00 -16.27
N ASP A 99 -5.59 4.85 -16.92
CA ASP A 99 -5.33 5.51 -18.20
C ASP A 99 -6.26 4.99 -19.30
N ALA A 100 -6.48 5.82 -20.32
CA ALA A 100 -7.43 5.54 -21.40
C ALA A 100 -7.10 4.24 -22.18
N ASP A 101 -5.84 3.84 -22.22
CA ASP A 101 -5.39 2.57 -22.83
C ASP A 101 -5.68 1.33 -21.96
N GLY A 102 -6.01 1.53 -20.68
CA GLY A 102 -6.29 0.45 -19.72
C GLY A 102 -5.06 -0.33 -19.24
N ASN A 103 -3.84 0.11 -19.56
CA ASN A 103 -2.60 -0.60 -19.27
C ASN A 103 -1.82 -0.03 -18.08
N SER A 104 -2.13 1.18 -17.68
CA SER A 104 -1.52 1.87 -16.53
C SER A 104 -2.57 2.54 -15.66
N ALA A 105 -2.23 2.70 -14.39
CA ALA A 105 -3.09 3.31 -13.39
C ALA A 105 -2.27 4.08 -12.36
N LYS A 106 -2.94 4.98 -11.64
CA LYS A 106 -2.35 5.76 -10.56
C LYS A 106 -3.23 5.69 -9.32
N VAL A 107 -2.60 5.51 -8.18
CA VAL A 107 -3.26 5.56 -6.87
C VAL A 107 -2.62 6.66 -6.04
N THR A 108 -3.43 7.58 -5.54
CA THR A 108 -2.99 8.60 -4.59
C THR A 108 -3.35 8.16 -3.18
N VAL A 109 -2.37 8.08 -2.31
CA VAL A 109 -2.52 7.53 -0.96
C VAL A 109 -1.80 8.38 0.07
N CYS A 110 -2.47 8.62 1.20
CA CYS A 110 -1.86 9.20 2.39
C CYS A 110 -1.53 8.08 3.38
N TYR A 111 -0.28 8.02 3.80
CA TYR A 111 0.18 7.17 4.91
C TYR A 111 0.25 7.97 6.19
N ASP A 112 -0.35 7.47 7.24
CA ASP A 112 -0.14 7.96 8.60
C ASP A 112 0.74 6.97 9.35
N ARG A 113 1.99 7.36 9.57
CA ARG A 113 3.00 6.62 10.31
C ARG A 113 3.36 7.29 11.64
N THR A 114 2.57 8.27 12.07
CA THR A 114 2.88 9.07 13.27
C THR A 114 2.98 8.25 14.55
N ARG A 115 2.37 7.08 14.58
CA ARG A 115 2.38 6.15 15.72
C ARG A 115 3.24 4.89 15.48
N MET A 116 3.82 4.76 14.30
CA MET A 116 4.72 3.65 13.98
C MET A 116 6.04 3.81 14.74
N THR A 117 6.60 2.71 15.18
CA THR A 117 7.95 2.68 15.76
C THR A 117 8.85 1.73 14.97
N VAL A 118 10.14 1.82 15.18
CA VAL A 118 11.14 0.95 14.55
C VAL A 118 12.02 0.36 15.64
N VAL A 119 12.23 -0.95 15.60
CA VAL A 119 13.13 -1.64 16.52
C VAL A 119 14.24 -2.36 15.74
N ASP A 120 15.39 -2.53 16.38
CA ASP A 120 16.47 -3.33 15.86
C ASP A 120 16.23 -4.84 16.09
N GLU A 121 17.14 -5.68 15.66
CA GLU A 121 17.08 -7.14 15.83
C GLU A 121 17.12 -7.61 17.29
N ASN A 122 17.55 -6.76 18.21
CA ASN A 122 17.58 -7.02 19.66
C ASN A 122 16.34 -6.48 20.38
N GLY A 123 15.41 -5.83 19.64
CA GLY A 123 14.20 -5.24 20.21
C GLY A 123 14.38 -3.83 20.77
N ASN A 124 15.54 -3.19 20.60
CA ASN A 124 15.77 -1.82 21.03
C ASN A 124 15.06 -0.83 20.09
N ASP A 125 14.45 0.21 20.68
CA ASP A 125 13.83 1.28 19.92
C ASP A 125 14.90 2.11 19.19
N VAL A 126 14.82 2.14 17.88
CA VAL A 126 15.69 2.91 16.99
C VAL A 126 14.86 3.84 16.10
N THR A 127 13.66 4.18 16.54
CA THR A 127 12.75 5.07 15.80
C THR A 127 13.39 6.45 15.61
N LYS A 128 13.36 6.93 14.38
CA LYS A 128 13.77 8.30 14.04
C LYS A 128 12.53 9.16 13.90
N ASP A 129 12.62 10.43 14.30
CA ASP A 129 11.52 11.41 14.13
C ASP A 129 11.07 11.49 12.66
N SER A 130 12.01 11.40 11.72
CA SER A 130 11.72 11.36 10.28
C SER A 130 10.91 10.16 9.82
N SER A 131 10.77 9.12 10.65
CA SER A 131 9.95 7.94 10.37
C SER A 131 8.50 8.10 10.82
N GLN A 132 8.26 9.01 11.77
CA GLN A 132 6.94 9.27 12.38
C GLN A 132 6.30 10.50 11.73
N ASN A 133 5.75 10.33 10.55
CA ASN A 133 5.14 11.40 9.78
C ASN A 133 3.97 10.91 8.96
N LYS A 134 3.28 11.86 8.32
CA LYS A 134 2.36 11.59 7.23
C LYS A 134 3.08 11.79 5.90
N LYS A 135 2.82 10.91 4.95
CA LYS A 135 3.36 11.02 3.58
C LYS A 135 2.26 10.75 2.56
N GLU A 136 2.18 11.63 1.60
CA GLU A 136 1.34 11.41 0.43
C GLU A 136 2.17 10.91 -0.73
N TYR A 137 1.72 9.83 -1.35
CA TYR A 137 2.38 9.21 -2.48
C TYR A 137 1.44 9.07 -3.66
N LEU A 138 2.02 9.22 -4.85
CA LEU A 138 1.44 8.76 -6.10
C LEU A 138 2.12 7.43 -6.45
N ILE A 139 1.32 6.38 -6.56
CA ILE A 139 1.80 5.04 -6.94
C ILE A 139 1.39 4.80 -8.39
N ASP A 140 2.36 4.57 -9.25
CA ASP A 140 2.11 4.12 -10.62
C ASP A 140 2.02 2.60 -10.63
N LEU A 141 0.97 2.07 -11.26
CA LEU A 141 0.76 0.65 -11.47
C LEU A 141 0.66 0.35 -12.96
N VAL A 142 1.08 -0.84 -13.32
CA VAL A 142 0.96 -1.36 -14.68
C VAL A 142 0.23 -2.70 -14.69
N ASP A 143 -0.47 -2.98 -15.77
CA ASP A 143 -1.09 -4.29 -15.98
C ASP A 143 0.00 -5.36 -16.11
N GLY A 144 -0.03 -6.33 -15.22
CA GLY A 144 0.94 -7.44 -15.18
C GLY A 144 0.69 -8.55 -16.19
N GLN A 145 -0.28 -8.38 -17.11
CA GLN A 145 -0.67 -9.37 -18.12
C GLN A 145 -1.23 -10.71 -17.59
N SER A 146 -1.15 -10.93 -16.27
CA SER A 146 -1.73 -12.08 -15.57
C SER A 146 -3.08 -11.76 -14.91
N GLY A 147 -3.62 -10.57 -15.15
CA GLY A 147 -4.85 -10.07 -14.53
C GLY A 147 -4.63 -9.30 -13.24
N ASP A 148 -3.38 -9.18 -12.77
CA ASP A 148 -3.03 -8.41 -11.58
C ASP A 148 -2.28 -7.13 -11.95
N TRP A 149 -2.55 -6.06 -11.21
CA TRP A 149 -1.83 -4.79 -11.31
C TRP A 149 -0.56 -4.82 -10.45
N LEU A 150 0.55 -4.37 -11.01
CA LEU A 150 1.86 -4.36 -10.36
C LEU A 150 2.28 -2.93 -10.04
N ALA A 151 2.72 -2.69 -8.81
CA ALA A 151 3.30 -1.40 -8.42
C ALA A 151 4.68 -1.22 -9.08
N GLU A 152 4.82 -0.17 -9.88
CA GLU A 152 6.01 0.09 -10.71
C GLU A 152 6.90 1.18 -10.13
N SER A 153 6.30 2.29 -9.71
CA SER A 153 7.02 3.43 -9.16
C SER A 153 6.22 4.16 -8.10
N GLN A 154 6.91 4.97 -7.32
CA GLN A 154 6.32 5.76 -6.24
C GLN A 154 6.94 7.15 -6.23
N THR A 155 6.10 8.17 -6.20
CA THR A 155 6.50 9.58 -6.10
C THR A 155 5.91 10.19 -4.84
N THR A 156 6.72 10.88 -4.04
CA THR A 156 6.24 11.64 -2.88
C THR A 156 5.59 12.94 -3.35
N LEU A 157 4.34 13.18 -2.98
CA LEU A 157 3.60 14.40 -3.30
C LEU A 157 3.69 15.44 -2.18
N SER A 158 3.57 15.01 -0.93
CA SER A 158 3.64 15.90 0.24
C SER A 158 4.12 15.17 1.50
N SER A 159 4.50 15.95 2.50
CA SER A 159 4.86 15.46 3.83
C SER A 159 4.10 16.27 4.88
N ASP A 160 3.46 15.57 5.81
CA ASP A 160 2.68 16.13 6.93
C ASP A 160 1.46 17.00 6.56
N GLU A 161 1.07 17.01 5.29
CA GLU A 161 -0.03 17.82 4.77
C GLU A 161 -1.29 17.01 4.40
N CYS A 162 -1.14 15.70 4.15
CA CYS A 162 -2.26 14.85 3.75
C CYS A 162 -3.09 14.34 4.95
N SER A 163 -4.29 13.86 4.66
CA SER A 163 -5.17 13.18 5.60
C SER A 163 -5.53 11.79 5.10
N THR A 164 -5.62 10.83 6.01
CA THR A 164 -6.15 9.49 5.70
C THR A 164 -7.67 9.49 5.59
N GLU A 165 -8.34 10.51 6.10
CA GLU A 165 -9.79 10.69 5.97
C GLU A 165 -10.12 11.45 4.68
N GLN A 166 -11.19 11.05 4.00
CA GLN A 166 -11.73 11.83 2.88
C GLN A 166 -12.52 13.03 3.41
N LYS A 167 -12.33 14.17 2.74
CA LYS A 167 -13.08 15.39 3.01
C LYS A 167 -14.48 15.32 2.41
#